data_27f590d440a0ec2a4fe942f3140f0634
#
_entry.id   27f590d440a0ec2a4fe942f3140f0634
#
_cell.length_a   1.000
_cell.length_b   1.000
_cell.length_c   1.000
_cell.angle_alpha   90.00
_cell.angle_beta   90.00
_cell.angle_gamma   90.00
#
_symmetry.space_group_name_H-M   'P 1'
#
loop_
_entity.id
_entity.type
_entity.pdbx_description
1 polymer ?
#
loop_
_entity_poly.entity_id
_entity_poly.type
_entity_poly.pdbx_seq_one_letter_code
_entity_poly.pdbx_strand_id
1 'polypeptide(L)'
;MSLNDEQAFFVDNELVERLLRGDSPAAKPKTQRPAETSALGNAVKLAAAGRLDDAIKELEGAAARGEKPAEVYSGLGHLRFEQQKWGEAAACYSKVIAAEPNNVTAHYNLGLALERQGQFDQAGRSFETAISLNPQLWQAHTGRGLCLLHLGQPDQALQHFDQALRSSPGQDRTLFGKAVALHQLGKFDEAAEIYRKLLPSNASSAELLVNLITLSMARKDDAKTKEYSDRMLKIRPQSRQALEGLTTVALSRGDFSGAVQHCSNLVKIASDSYEAWFNLGLAYQKTGRTDQAGNAYREAAKLRPDAPEAHAHLGVLLEERGDLHGARHACEAALAAAPDSPGLLWNLALLDEREGRAEDAERHFAKVVSLKPDFEDAAFRLGFLQIQRGDFAAAVDSFELCTKQRGDWVEALVNLGLACWKFQDLDSATQTFERILSLQPQNTDALRALTAIAIERKDHNRAWDLHQKLTGLGHRSLELSYNLGLLLQTAGEPEKAAECYQLASETQPDFPAALTNLGHALKASGKDEEARAAWSKAVEVDPELAAKYFQ
;
A
#
# COMPACT_ATOMS: atom_id res chain seq x y z
N MET A 1 -1.71 0.07 -3.34
CA MET A 1 -2.58 -0.68 -2.43
C MET A 1 -3.62 -1.41 -3.27
N SER A 2 -3.34 -2.65 -3.60
CA SER A 2 -4.30 -3.56 -4.25
C SER A 2 -5.23 -4.07 -3.16
N LEU A 3 -6.52 -3.77 -3.30
CA LEU A 3 -7.58 -4.41 -2.54
C LEU A 3 -7.65 -5.86 -3.03
N ASN A 4 -6.98 -6.77 -2.32
CA ASN A 4 -7.09 -8.20 -2.56
C ASN A 4 -8.37 -8.73 -1.95
N ASP A 5 -9.06 -9.45 -2.78
CA ASP A 5 -10.22 -10.30 -2.74
C ASP A 5 -10.38 -11.19 -1.49
N GLU A 6 -10.69 -10.63 -0.32
CA GLU A 6 -11.28 -11.38 0.80
C GLU A 6 -12.14 -10.45 1.67
N GLN A 7 -13.05 -9.72 1.05
CA GLN A 7 -14.21 -9.22 1.79
C GLN A 7 -15.28 -10.31 1.73
N ALA A 8 -15.23 -11.21 2.71
CA ALA A 8 -16.34 -12.11 2.99
C ALA A 8 -17.59 -11.24 3.20
N PHE A 9 -18.47 -11.26 2.24
CA PHE A 9 -19.78 -10.61 2.35
C PHE A 9 -20.54 -11.30 3.47
N PHE A 10 -20.61 -10.63 4.62
CA PHE A 10 -21.51 -11.03 5.68
C PHE A 10 -22.95 -10.79 5.21
N VAL A 11 -23.54 -11.80 4.61
CA VAL A 11 -24.99 -11.95 4.63
C VAL A 11 -25.30 -12.42 6.03
N ASP A 12 -25.51 -11.47 6.95
CA ASP A 12 -25.82 -11.79 8.33
C ASP A 12 -27.19 -12.49 8.37
N ASN A 13 -27.15 -13.76 8.75
CA ASN A 13 -28.35 -14.57 8.89
C ASN A 13 -29.40 -13.92 9.82
N GLU A 14 -29.00 -13.05 10.73
CA GLU A 14 -29.87 -12.39 11.69
C GLU A 14 -30.76 -11.30 11.07
N LEU A 15 -30.33 -10.59 10.01
CA LEU A 15 -31.21 -9.67 9.27
C LEU A 15 -32.18 -10.42 8.39
N VAL A 16 -31.67 -11.43 7.69
CA VAL A 16 -32.52 -12.34 6.95
C VAL A 16 -33.59 -12.89 7.90
N GLU A 17 -33.21 -13.25 9.13
CA GLU A 17 -34.16 -13.67 10.17
C GLU A 17 -35.13 -12.59 10.64
N ARG A 18 -34.70 -11.33 10.82
CA ARG A 18 -35.61 -10.25 11.22
C ARG A 18 -36.57 -9.82 10.13
N LEU A 19 -36.10 -9.75 8.89
CA LEU A 19 -36.96 -9.47 7.73
C LEU A 19 -37.84 -10.69 7.40
N LEU A 20 -37.40 -11.90 7.78
CA LEU A 20 -38.17 -13.15 7.67
C LEU A 20 -39.21 -13.32 8.77
N ARG A 21 -39.12 -12.64 9.90
CA ARG A 21 -40.18 -12.66 10.95
C ARG A 21 -41.53 -12.10 10.45
N GLY A 22 -41.56 -11.44 9.30
CA GLY A 22 -42.80 -11.08 8.60
C GLY A 22 -43.36 -12.18 7.71
N ASP A 23 -42.54 -13.16 7.35
CA ASP A 23 -42.96 -14.30 6.51
C ASP A 23 -43.19 -15.54 7.39
N SER A 24 -44.27 -15.56 8.10
CA SER A 24 -44.88 -16.82 8.48
C SER A 24 -45.12 -17.65 7.21
N PRO A 25 -45.03 -19.02 7.31
CA PRO A 25 -45.37 -19.89 6.16
C PRO A 25 -46.63 -19.39 5.49
N ALA A 26 -46.57 -19.32 4.14
CA ALA A 26 -47.57 -18.66 3.31
C ALA A 26 -48.98 -18.89 3.83
N ALA A 27 -49.61 -17.79 4.00
CA ALA A 27 -50.88 -17.60 4.62
C ALA A 27 -51.83 -18.78 4.57
N LYS A 28 -52.45 -18.94 5.67
CA LYS A 28 -53.73 -19.60 5.80
C LYS A 28 -54.39 -19.70 4.43
N PRO A 29 -54.61 -20.93 3.90
CA PRO A 29 -55.44 -21.05 2.73
C PRO A 29 -56.74 -20.25 3.02
N LYS A 30 -57.19 -19.46 2.04
CA LYS A 30 -58.58 -19.00 2.05
C LYS A 30 -59.45 -20.24 1.87
N THR A 31 -59.40 -21.11 2.86
CA THR A 31 -60.21 -22.28 2.95
C THR A 31 -61.47 -21.87 3.70
N GLN A 32 -62.57 -22.30 3.15
CA GLN A 32 -63.82 -22.49 3.85
C GLN A 32 -63.52 -22.78 5.33
N ARG A 33 -64.18 -22.06 6.26
CA ARG A 33 -64.06 -22.29 7.71
C ARG A 33 -64.05 -23.78 7.95
N PRO A 34 -63.03 -24.38 8.60
CA PRO A 34 -63.04 -25.80 8.93
C PRO A 34 -64.29 -26.09 9.72
N ALA A 35 -64.97 -27.14 9.41
CA ALA A 35 -66.12 -27.57 10.22
C ALA A 35 -65.64 -27.70 11.68
N GLU A 36 -66.45 -27.21 12.65
CA GLU A 36 -66.07 -27.09 14.08
C GLU A 36 -65.59 -28.37 14.75
N THR A 37 -65.65 -29.49 14.07
CA THR A 37 -65.32 -30.84 14.53
C THR A 37 -64.09 -31.46 13.84
N SER A 38 -63.37 -30.78 12.96
CA SER A 38 -62.18 -31.36 12.30
C SER A 38 -60.96 -31.26 13.23
N ALA A 39 -60.08 -32.25 13.21
CA ALA A 39 -58.82 -32.25 13.96
C ALA A 39 -58.01 -30.99 13.69
N LEU A 40 -57.97 -30.51 12.44
CA LEU A 40 -57.33 -29.22 12.08
C LEU A 40 -57.99 -28.03 12.76
N GLY A 41 -59.34 -28.00 12.80
CA GLY A 41 -60.10 -26.93 13.51
C GLY A 41 -59.80 -26.89 15.01
N ASN A 42 -59.72 -28.04 15.67
CA ASN A 42 -59.33 -28.15 17.06
C ASN A 42 -57.90 -27.72 17.30
N ALA A 43 -56.94 -28.15 16.44
CA ALA A 43 -55.56 -27.75 16.54
C ALA A 43 -55.37 -26.21 16.35
N VAL A 44 -56.09 -25.58 15.43
CA VAL A 44 -56.07 -24.12 15.25
C VAL A 44 -56.59 -23.42 16.53
N LYS A 45 -57.66 -23.90 17.18
CA LYS A 45 -58.13 -23.35 18.44
C LYS A 45 -57.10 -23.46 19.57
N LEU A 46 -56.45 -24.64 19.68
CA LEU A 46 -55.40 -24.87 20.67
C LEU A 46 -54.17 -24.01 20.42
N ALA A 47 -53.72 -23.89 19.18
CA ALA A 47 -52.60 -23.00 18.82
C ALA A 47 -52.92 -21.52 19.11
N ALA A 48 -54.10 -21.05 18.78
CA ALA A 48 -54.55 -19.69 19.09
C ALA A 48 -54.62 -19.42 20.61
N ALA A 49 -54.84 -20.47 21.43
CA ALA A 49 -54.76 -20.40 22.89
C ALA A 49 -53.31 -20.55 23.45
N GLY A 50 -52.29 -20.59 22.61
CA GLY A 50 -50.88 -20.73 23.01
C GLY A 50 -50.49 -22.16 23.39
N ARG A 51 -51.37 -23.15 23.18
CA ARG A 51 -51.18 -24.56 23.55
C ARG A 51 -50.62 -25.35 22.34
N LEU A 52 -49.41 -24.96 21.89
CA LEU A 52 -48.80 -25.53 20.66
C LEU A 52 -48.58 -27.04 20.74
N ASP A 53 -48.12 -27.55 21.89
CA ASP A 53 -47.86 -28.98 22.07
C ASP A 53 -49.17 -29.82 22.03
N ASP A 54 -50.26 -29.28 22.57
CA ASP A 54 -51.54 -29.96 22.50
C ASP A 54 -52.11 -29.93 21.07
N ALA A 55 -51.93 -28.83 20.35
CA ALA A 55 -52.30 -28.74 18.95
C ALA A 55 -51.52 -29.78 18.09
N ILE A 56 -50.23 -29.97 18.37
CA ILE A 56 -49.39 -30.94 17.69
C ILE A 56 -49.89 -32.36 18.00
N LYS A 57 -50.14 -32.70 19.27
CA LYS A 57 -50.67 -34.03 19.64
C LYS A 57 -52.00 -34.34 18.97
N GLU A 58 -52.91 -33.36 18.88
CA GLU A 58 -54.19 -33.53 18.17
C GLU A 58 -53.97 -33.86 16.68
N LEU A 59 -53.08 -33.16 16.01
CA LEU A 59 -52.77 -33.41 14.60
C LEU A 59 -51.98 -34.73 14.42
N GLU A 60 -51.08 -35.09 15.33
CA GLU A 60 -50.40 -36.40 15.31
C GLU A 60 -51.38 -37.57 15.48
N GLY A 61 -52.37 -37.39 16.38
CA GLY A 61 -53.47 -38.36 16.53
C GLY A 61 -54.29 -38.48 15.25
N ALA A 62 -54.61 -37.37 14.59
CA ALA A 62 -55.34 -37.35 13.31
C ALA A 62 -54.50 -38.01 12.17
N ALA A 63 -53.19 -37.74 12.15
CA ALA A 63 -52.29 -38.40 11.21
C ALA A 63 -52.23 -39.91 11.37
N ALA A 64 -52.21 -40.39 12.63
CA ALA A 64 -52.24 -41.81 12.94
C ALA A 64 -53.56 -42.49 12.52
N ARG A 65 -54.67 -41.75 12.52
CA ARG A 65 -55.97 -42.23 12.02
C ARG A 65 -56.12 -42.13 10.49
N GLY A 66 -55.15 -41.57 9.80
CA GLY A 66 -55.18 -41.36 8.35
C GLY A 66 -56.15 -40.29 7.88
N GLU A 67 -56.51 -39.36 8.76
CA GLU A 67 -57.44 -38.27 8.43
C GLU A 67 -56.75 -37.24 7.50
N LYS A 68 -57.37 -36.98 6.34
CA LYS A 68 -56.95 -35.90 5.40
C LYS A 68 -55.44 -35.56 5.43
N PRO A 69 -54.58 -36.45 4.93
CA PRO A 69 -53.13 -36.36 5.16
C PRO A 69 -52.54 -34.99 4.79
N ALA A 70 -52.96 -34.39 3.67
CA ALA A 70 -52.45 -33.10 3.22
C ALA A 70 -52.76 -31.94 4.20
N GLU A 71 -54.01 -31.89 4.71
CA GLU A 71 -54.42 -30.87 5.67
C GLU A 71 -53.70 -31.04 7.01
N VAL A 72 -53.63 -32.27 7.52
CA VAL A 72 -53.02 -32.60 8.80
C VAL A 72 -51.51 -32.35 8.80
N TYR A 73 -50.79 -32.87 7.78
CA TYR A 73 -49.35 -32.63 7.70
C TYR A 73 -48.99 -31.18 7.35
N SER A 74 -49.85 -30.43 6.64
CA SER A 74 -49.66 -28.99 6.46
C SER A 74 -49.71 -28.26 7.81
N GLY A 75 -50.70 -28.58 8.66
CA GLY A 75 -50.81 -28.01 10.00
C GLY A 75 -49.65 -28.38 10.91
N LEU A 76 -49.26 -29.69 10.92
CA LEU A 76 -48.07 -30.14 11.66
C LEU A 76 -46.80 -29.43 11.20
N GLY A 77 -46.59 -29.32 9.90
CA GLY A 77 -45.44 -28.64 9.31
C GLY A 77 -45.36 -27.19 9.78
N HIS A 78 -46.52 -26.49 9.79
CA HIS A 78 -46.60 -25.11 10.27
C HIS A 78 -46.24 -24.99 11.77
N LEU A 79 -46.83 -25.83 12.65
CA LEU A 79 -46.55 -25.79 14.08
C LEU A 79 -45.08 -26.16 14.40
N ARG A 80 -44.50 -27.13 13.67
CA ARG A 80 -43.09 -27.49 13.82
C ARG A 80 -42.17 -26.38 13.34
N PHE A 81 -42.55 -25.65 12.28
CA PHE A 81 -41.83 -24.50 11.78
C PHE A 81 -41.83 -23.36 12.83
N GLU A 82 -42.98 -23.05 13.47
CA GLU A 82 -43.10 -22.11 14.56
C GLU A 82 -42.22 -22.47 15.78
N GLN A 83 -42.08 -23.81 16.05
CA GLN A 83 -41.16 -24.33 17.07
C GLN A 83 -39.68 -24.30 16.65
N GLN A 84 -39.34 -23.77 15.47
CA GLN A 84 -38.00 -23.81 14.90
C GLN A 84 -37.45 -25.23 14.66
N LYS A 85 -38.31 -26.24 14.60
CA LYS A 85 -37.96 -27.62 14.28
C LYS A 85 -37.97 -27.86 12.76
N TRP A 86 -37.02 -27.19 12.10
CA TRP A 86 -37.02 -27.08 10.64
C TRP A 86 -36.98 -28.42 9.91
N GLY A 87 -36.25 -29.42 10.45
CA GLY A 87 -36.17 -30.75 9.89
C GLY A 87 -37.51 -31.49 9.96
N GLU A 88 -38.22 -31.41 11.10
CA GLU A 88 -39.53 -32.01 11.28
C GLU A 88 -40.60 -31.33 10.41
N ALA A 89 -40.52 -30.00 10.29
CA ALA A 89 -41.37 -29.21 9.39
C ALA A 89 -41.18 -29.66 7.92
N ALA A 90 -39.92 -29.78 7.46
CA ALA A 90 -39.61 -30.24 6.11
C ALA A 90 -40.14 -31.63 5.84
N ALA A 91 -40.01 -32.57 6.81
CA ALA A 91 -40.57 -33.90 6.69
C ALA A 91 -42.11 -33.89 6.57
N CYS A 92 -42.81 -33.02 7.31
CA CYS A 92 -44.24 -32.84 7.20
C CYS A 92 -44.64 -32.33 5.82
N TYR A 93 -43.99 -31.25 5.31
CA TYR A 93 -44.29 -30.71 3.99
C TYR A 93 -44.00 -31.71 2.86
N SER A 94 -42.96 -32.57 3.00
CA SER A 94 -42.69 -33.63 2.06
C SER A 94 -43.83 -34.65 2.00
N LYS A 95 -44.50 -34.96 3.16
CA LYS A 95 -45.70 -35.81 3.19
C LYS A 95 -46.92 -35.16 2.55
N VAL A 96 -47.06 -33.83 2.67
CA VAL A 96 -48.09 -33.08 1.91
C VAL A 96 -47.86 -33.22 0.41
N ILE A 97 -46.62 -33.05 -0.05
CA ILE A 97 -46.25 -33.17 -1.47
C ILE A 97 -46.48 -34.60 -1.99
N ALA A 98 -46.21 -35.62 -1.14
CA ALA A 98 -46.51 -37.00 -1.52
C ALA A 98 -48.00 -37.26 -1.72
N ALA A 99 -48.87 -36.62 -0.94
CA ALA A 99 -50.31 -36.69 -1.09
C ALA A 99 -50.86 -35.79 -2.22
N GLU A 100 -50.28 -34.63 -2.38
CA GLU A 100 -50.68 -33.60 -3.35
C GLU A 100 -49.44 -33.03 -4.08
N PRO A 101 -48.95 -33.69 -5.14
CA PRO A 101 -47.71 -33.28 -5.82
C PRO A 101 -47.70 -31.85 -6.40
N ASN A 102 -48.86 -31.32 -6.70
CA ASN A 102 -49.04 -29.98 -7.28
C ASN A 102 -49.40 -28.93 -6.21
N ASN A 103 -49.18 -29.20 -4.94
CA ASN A 103 -49.48 -28.24 -3.87
C ASN A 103 -48.38 -27.19 -3.79
N VAL A 104 -48.66 -26.02 -4.40
CA VAL A 104 -47.72 -24.86 -4.48
C VAL A 104 -47.23 -24.44 -3.08
N THR A 105 -48.15 -24.35 -2.11
CA THR A 105 -47.86 -23.92 -0.74
C THR A 105 -46.94 -24.92 -0.04
N ALA A 106 -47.11 -26.23 -0.26
CA ALA A 106 -46.25 -27.23 0.33
C ALA A 106 -44.82 -27.16 -0.22
N HIS A 107 -44.65 -27.00 -1.52
CA HIS A 107 -43.33 -26.83 -2.11
C HIS A 107 -42.64 -25.53 -1.62
N TYR A 108 -43.37 -24.42 -1.53
CA TYR A 108 -42.86 -23.18 -0.99
C TYR A 108 -42.44 -23.34 0.49
N ASN A 109 -43.28 -23.90 1.34
CA ASN A 109 -43.01 -24.11 2.76
C ASN A 109 -41.85 -25.10 3.00
N LEU A 110 -41.73 -26.16 2.17
CA LEU A 110 -40.58 -27.05 2.17
C LEU A 110 -39.30 -26.25 1.85
N GLY A 111 -39.35 -25.39 0.83
CA GLY A 111 -38.24 -24.49 0.49
C GLY A 111 -37.80 -23.63 1.67
N LEU A 112 -38.76 -23.02 2.38
CA LEU A 112 -38.49 -22.22 3.59
C LEU A 112 -37.84 -23.06 4.70
N ALA A 113 -38.35 -24.24 4.97
CA ALA A 113 -37.81 -25.11 6.02
C ALA A 113 -36.38 -25.58 5.70
N LEU A 114 -36.08 -25.85 4.45
CA LEU A 114 -34.73 -26.22 3.97
C LEU A 114 -33.77 -25.03 3.95
N GLU A 115 -34.25 -23.84 3.59
CA GLU A 115 -33.48 -22.58 3.67
C GLU A 115 -33.00 -22.35 5.12
N ARG A 116 -33.92 -22.54 6.11
CA ARG A 116 -33.59 -22.40 7.53
C ARG A 116 -32.60 -23.44 8.05
N GLN A 117 -32.48 -24.58 7.38
CA GLN A 117 -31.46 -25.61 7.66
C GLN A 117 -30.13 -25.31 6.94
N GLY A 118 -30.02 -24.25 6.15
CA GLY A 118 -28.84 -23.96 5.32
C GLY A 118 -28.72 -24.88 4.09
N GLN A 119 -29.77 -25.64 3.74
CA GLN A 119 -29.79 -26.58 2.61
C GLN A 119 -30.22 -25.83 1.33
N PHE A 120 -29.44 -24.82 0.92
CA PHE A 120 -29.80 -23.86 -0.13
C PHE A 120 -30.08 -24.47 -1.50
N ASP A 121 -29.36 -25.55 -1.88
CA ASP A 121 -29.62 -26.29 -3.12
C ASP A 121 -30.99 -26.93 -3.14
N GLN A 122 -31.33 -27.63 -2.05
CA GLN A 122 -32.62 -28.36 -1.95
C GLN A 122 -33.77 -27.36 -1.78
N ALA A 123 -33.57 -26.30 -1.00
CA ALA A 123 -34.51 -25.19 -0.85
C ALA A 123 -34.80 -24.56 -2.22
N GLY A 124 -33.73 -24.28 -2.97
CA GLY A 124 -33.84 -23.70 -4.31
C GLY A 124 -34.65 -24.53 -5.27
N ARG A 125 -34.49 -25.88 -5.27
CA ARG A 125 -35.31 -26.78 -6.09
C ARG A 125 -36.77 -26.76 -5.68
N SER A 126 -37.05 -26.71 -4.37
CA SER A 126 -38.41 -26.63 -3.86
C SER A 126 -39.11 -25.32 -4.27
N PHE A 127 -38.40 -24.20 -4.17
CA PHE A 127 -38.91 -22.91 -4.67
C PHE A 127 -39.12 -22.92 -6.20
N GLU A 128 -38.22 -23.53 -6.98
CA GLU A 128 -38.33 -23.66 -8.43
C GLU A 128 -39.59 -24.45 -8.82
N THR A 129 -39.89 -25.55 -8.10
CA THR A 129 -41.15 -26.30 -8.30
C THR A 129 -42.37 -25.46 -7.95
N ALA A 130 -42.32 -24.69 -6.87
CA ALA A 130 -43.41 -23.76 -6.51
C ALA A 130 -43.62 -22.69 -7.58
N ILE A 131 -42.55 -22.16 -8.17
CA ILE A 131 -42.57 -21.19 -9.29
C ILE A 131 -43.13 -21.83 -10.55
N SER A 132 -42.75 -23.06 -10.89
CA SER A 132 -43.29 -23.77 -12.06
C SER A 132 -44.78 -23.99 -11.99
N LEU A 133 -45.31 -24.24 -10.77
CA LEU A 133 -46.73 -24.41 -10.51
C LEU A 133 -47.49 -23.08 -10.42
N ASN A 134 -46.86 -22.04 -9.89
CA ASN A 134 -47.41 -20.68 -9.83
C ASN A 134 -46.32 -19.62 -10.14
N PRO A 135 -46.15 -19.20 -11.42
CA PRO A 135 -45.13 -18.24 -11.84
C PRO A 135 -45.30 -16.83 -11.26
N GLN A 136 -46.42 -16.50 -10.63
CA GLN A 136 -46.69 -15.20 -10.03
C GLN A 136 -46.42 -15.20 -8.50
N LEU A 137 -45.96 -16.31 -7.94
CA LEU A 137 -45.67 -16.42 -6.51
C LEU A 137 -44.37 -15.68 -6.16
N TRP A 138 -44.47 -14.37 -5.90
CA TRP A 138 -43.32 -13.53 -5.61
C TRP A 138 -42.47 -14.03 -4.45
N GLN A 139 -43.10 -14.64 -3.43
CA GLN A 139 -42.40 -15.19 -2.26
C GLN A 139 -41.43 -16.31 -2.69
N ALA A 140 -41.85 -17.19 -3.59
CA ALA A 140 -40.99 -18.26 -4.08
C ALA A 140 -39.83 -17.74 -4.93
N HIS A 141 -40.08 -16.72 -5.75
CA HIS A 141 -39.01 -16.03 -6.48
C HIS A 141 -38.02 -15.36 -5.51
N THR A 142 -38.51 -14.72 -4.45
CA THR A 142 -37.62 -14.13 -3.42
C THR A 142 -36.78 -15.22 -2.73
N GLY A 143 -37.41 -16.32 -2.29
CA GLY A 143 -36.70 -17.45 -1.66
C GLY A 143 -35.64 -18.05 -2.60
N ARG A 144 -35.99 -18.26 -3.89
CA ARG A 144 -35.04 -18.77 -4.90
C ARG A 144 -33.86 -17.81 -5.08
N GLY A 145 -34.13 -16.49 -5.18
CA GLY A 145 -33.09 -15.47 -5.27
C GLY A 145 -32.14 -15.48 -4.07
N LEU A 146 -32.67 -15.60 -2.85
CA LEU A 146 -31.83 -15.69 -1.64
C LEU A 146 -30.97 -16.96 -1.63
N CYS A 147 -31.53 -18.12 -2.00
CA CYS A 147 -30.74 -19.34 -2.16
C CYS A 147 -29.59 -19.17 -3.16
N LEU A 148 -29.86 -18.52 -4.29
CA LEU A 148 -28.84 -18.25 -5.32
C LEU A 148 -27.73 -17.32 -4.83
N LEU A 149 -28.04 -16.32 -4.00
CA LEU A 149 -27.02 -15.49 -3.36
C LEU A 149 -26.09 -16.32 -2.47
N HIS A 150 -26.63 -17.21 -1.65
CA HIS A 150 -25.83 -18.11 -0.81
C HIS A 150 -24.97 -19.09 -1.62
N LEU A 151 -25.40 -19.43 -2.83
CA LEU A 151 -24.67 -20.28 -3.76
C LEU A 151 -23.68 -19.50 -4.65
N GLY A 152 -23.49 -18.19 -4.42
CA GLY A 152 -22.56 -17.35 -5.18
C GLY A 152 -23.02 -17.07 -6.63
N GLN A 153 -24.32 -17.06 -6.89
CA GLN A 153 -24.92 -16.85 -8.22
C GLN A 153 -25.74 -15.57 -8.29
N PRO A 154 -25.15 -14.38 -8.11
CA PRO A 154 -25.87 -13.10 -7.97
C PRO A 154 -26.60 -12.67 -9.25
N ASP A 155 -26.12 -13.03 -10.46
CA ASP A 155 -26.80 -12.69 -11.72
C ASP A 155 -28.15 -13.38 -11.83
N GLN A 156 -28.21 -14.67 -11.49
CA GLN A 156 -29.46 -15.43 -11.48
C GLN A 156 -30.39 -14.96 -10.35
N ALA A 157 -29.82 -14.66 -9.17
CA ALA A 157 -30.57 -14.12 -8.06
C ALA A 157 -31.28 -12.81 -8.44
N LEU A 158 -30.59 -11.90 -9.13
CA LEU A 158 -31.13 -10.63 -9.61
C LEU A 158 -32.36 -10.82 -10.51
N GLN A 159 -32.33 -11.80 -11.42
CA GLN A 159 -33.47 -12.12 -12.29
C GLN A 159 -34.70 -12.55 -11.48
N HIS A 160 -34.51 -13.37 -10.47
CA HIS A 160 -35.60 -13.81 -9.59
C HIS A 160 -36.15 -12.67 -8.72
N PHE A 161 -35.29 -11.81 -8.17
CA PHE A 161 -35.74 -10.62 -7.44
C PHE A 161 -36.52 -9.66 -8.34
N ASP A 162 -36.08 -9.44 -9.57
CA ASP A 162 -36.79 -8.61 -10.53
C ASP A 162 -38.17 -9.18 -10.86
N GLN A 163 -38.29 -10.50 -11.00
CA GLN A 163 -39.57 -11.17 -11.24
C GLN A 163 -40.49 -11.04 -10.01
N ALA A 164 -39.95 -11.21 -8.79
CA ALA A 164 -40.71 -11.02 -7.56
C ALA A 164 -41.26 -9.59 -7.45
N LEU A 165 -40.43 -8.58 -7.74
CA LEU A 165 -40.81 -7.15 -7.70
C LEU A 165 -41.80 -6.74 -8.81
N ARG A 166 -41.82 -7.43 -9.94
CA ARG A 166 -42.86 -7.23 -10.96
C ARG A 166 -44.23 -7.70 -10.47
N SER A 167 -44.26 -8.83 -9.74
CA SER A 167 -45.49 -9.41 -9.20
C SER A 167 -45.97 -8.68 -7.94
N SER A 168 -45.04 -8.22 -7.10
CA SER A 168 -45.34 -7.48 -5.85
C SER A 168 -44.29 -6.41 -5.60
N PRO A 169 -44.49 -5.16 -6.07
CA PRO A 169 -43.57 -4.05 -5.83
C PRO A 169 -43.50 -3.67 -4.35
N GLY A 170 -42.31 -3.22 -3.91
CA GLY A 170 -42.12 -2.62 -2.59
C GLY A 170 -41.94 -3.59 -1.43
N GLN A 171 -41.67 -4.86 -1.70
CA GLN A 171 -41.34 -5.82 -0.64
C GLN A 171 -39.92 -5.62 -0.14
N ASP A 172 -39.76 -5.16 1.11
CA ASP A 172 -38.46 -4.79 1.72
C ASP A 172 -37.42 -5.94 1.63
N ARG A 173 -37.86 -7.17 1.92
CA ARG A 173 -37.01 -8.38 1.83
C ARG A 173 -36.47 -8.61 0.41
N THR A 174 -37.34 -8.48 -0.58
CA THR A 174 -36.96 -8.67 -2.00
C THR A 174 -36.04 -7.52 -2.46
N LEU A 175 -36.35 -6.30 -2.09
CA LEU A 175 -35.50 -5.13 -2.37
C LEU A 175 -34.12 -5.28 -1.73
N PHE A 176 -34.06 -5.72 -0.48
CA PHE A 176 -32.81 -5.97 0.20
C PHE A 176 -31.99 -7.05 -0.52
N GLY A 177 -32.60 -8.20 -0.84
CA GLY A 177 -31.95 -9.26 -1.62
C GLY A 177 -31.43 -8.76 -2.97
N LYS A 178 -32.24 -7.96 -3.70
CA LYS A 178 -31.81 -7.32 -4.94
C LYS A 178 -30.60 -6.41 -4.74
N ALA A 179 -30.58 -5.60 -3.68
CA ALA A 179 -29.47 -4.72 -3.39
C ALA A 179 -28.19 -5.50 -3.07
N VAL A 180 -28.30 -6.62 -2.35
CA VAL A 180 -27.17 -7.54 -2.08
C VAL A 180 -26.64 -8.14 -3.39
N ALA A 181 -27.51 -8.60 -4.29
CA ALA A 181 -27.12 -9.13 -5.59
C ALA A 181 -26.37 -8.07 -6.42
N LEU A 182 -26.90 -6.84 -6.51
CA LEU A 182 -26.27 -5.73 -7.21
C LEU A 182 -24.90 -5.38 -6.60
N HIS A 183 -24.79 -5.40 -5.27
CA HIS A 183 -23.53 -5.15 -4.58
C HIS A 183 -22.47 -6.21 -4.96
N GLN A 184 -22.84 -7.51 -4.94
CA GLN A 184 -21.94 -8.59 -5.35
C GLN A 184 -21.52 -8.51 -6.82
N LEU A 185 -22.38 -7.94 -7.68
CA LEU A 185 -22.09 -7.69 -9.10
C LEU A 185 -21.28 -6.41 -9.36
N GLY A 186 -20.86 -5.68 -8.31
CA GLY A 186 -20.15 -4.41 -8.46
C GLY A 186 -21.02 -3.23 -8.91
N LYS A 187 -22.34 -3.38 -8.99
CA LYS A 187 -23.31 -2.34 -9.36
C LYS A 187 -23.63 -1.47 -8.14
N PHE A 188 -22.61 -0.80 -7.62
CA PHE A 188 -22.66 -0.12 -6.33
C PHE A 188 -23.66 1.03 -6.26
N ASP A 189 -23.87 1.77 -7.36
CA ASP A 189 -24.81 2.90 -7.39
C ASP A 189 -26.26 2.44 -7.27
N GLU A 190 -26.64 1.40 -7.99
CA GLU A 190 -27.97 0.81 -7.94
C GLU A 190 -28.26 0.20 -6.56
N ALA A 191 -27.27 -0.53 -6.00
CA ALA A 191 -27.39 -1.09 -4.65
C ALA A 191 -27.58 0.00 -3.57
N ALA A 192 -26.78 1.08 -3.65
CA ALA A 192 -26.87 2.20 -2.71
C ALA A 192 -28.23 2.88 -2.75
N GLU A 193 -28.81 3.02 -3.93
CA GLU A 193 -30.13 3.63 -4.08
C GLU A 193 -31.21 2.80 -3.36
N ILE A 194 -31.18 1.49 -3.54
CA ILE A 194 -32.13 0.59 -2.88
C ILE A 194 -31.93 0.58 -1.37
N TYR A 195 -30.68 0.45 -0.88
CA TYR A 195 -30.41 0.48 0.55
C TYR A 195 -30.85 1.81 1.20
N ARG A 196 -30.67 2.95 0.51
CA ARG A 196 -31.13 4.24 1.00
C ARG A 196 -32.67 4.35 1.05
N LYS A 197 -33.36 3.73 0.09
CA LYS A 197 -34.84 3.65 0.10
C LYS A 197 -35.36 2.81 1.26
N LEU A 198 -34.64 1.76 1.66
CA LEU A 198 -34.99 0.89 2.79
C LEU A 198 -34.69 1.51 4.15
N LEU A 199 -33.76 2.46 4.23
CA LEU A 199 -33.26 3.00 5.49
C LEU A 199 -34.31 3.73 6.34
N PRO A 200 -35.27 4.52 5.80
CA PRO A 200 -36.27 5.21 6.61
C PRO A 200 -37.22 4.26 7.38
N SER A 201 -37.64 3.18 6.75
CA SER A 201 -38.50 2.15 7.36
C SER A 201 -37.72 1.21 8.29
N ASN A 202 -36.39 1.12 8.12
CA ASN A 202 -35.50 0.23 8.85
C ASN A 202 -34.34 1.00 9.52
N ALA A 203 -34.64 2.14 10.15
CA ALA A 203 -33.64 3.09 10.65
C ALA A 203 -32.66 2.51 11.69
N SER A 204 -33.08 1.46 12.39
CA SER A 204 -32.28 0.74 13.40
C SER A 204 -31.67 -0.57 12.86
N SER A 205 -31.79 -0.85 11.56
CA SER A 205 -31.19 -2.05 10.99
C SER A 205 -29.68 -1.91 10.92
N ALA A 206 -29.00 -2.64 11.80
CA ALA A 206 -27.54 -2.68 11.85
C ALA A 206 -26.96 -3.20 10.54
N GLU A 207 -27.60 -4.21 9.96
CA GLU A 207 -27.17 -4.88 8.73
C GLU A 207 -27.26 -3.96 7.51
N LEU A 208 -28.33 -3.18 7.43
CA LEU A 208 -28.47 -2.18 6.39
C LEU A 208 -27.37 -1.10 6.48
N LEU A 209 -27.03 -0.69 7.71
CA LEU A 209 -25.95 0.26 7.94
C LEU A 209 -24.58 -0.36 7.61
N VAL A 210 -24.33 -1.64 7.96
CA VAL A 210 -23.11 -2.34 7.58
C VAL A 210 -22.92 -2.33 6.06
N ASN A 211 -23.94 -2.71 5.30
CA ASN A 211 -23.87 -2.71 3.83
C ASN A 211 -23.65 -1.30 3.26
N LEU A 212 -24.30 -0.29 3.85
CA LEU A 212 -24.07 1.11 3.45
C LEU A 212 -22.67 1.62 3.78
N ILE A 213 -22.10 1.23 4.93
CA ILE A 213 -20.71 1.55 5.31
C ILE A 213 -19.77 0.91 4.30
N THR A 214 -19.87 -0.41 4.09
CA THR A 214 -19.00 -1.14 3.14
C THR A 214 -19.06 -0.52 1.75
N LEU A 215 -20.27 -0.23 1.27
CA LEU A 215 -20.49 0.36 -0.03
C LEU A 215 -19.90 1.77 -0.15
N SER A 216 -20.09 2.61 0.86
CA SER A 216 -19.54 3.97 0.87
C SER A 216 -18.00 3.97 0.96
N MET A 217 -17.41 3.01 1.68
CA MET A 217 -15.96 2.80 1.70
C MET A 217 -15.43 2.39 0.33
N ALA A 218 -16.08 1.42 -0.34
CA ALA A 218 -15.69 0.98 -1.68
C ALA A 218 -15.75 2.13 -2.71
N ARG A 219 -16.70 3.04 -2.55
CA ARG A 219 -16.85 4.25 -3.38
C ARG A 219 -15.96 5.42 -2.97
N LYS A 220 -15.21 5.29 -1.89
CA LYS A 220 -14.41 6.36 -1.26
C LYS A 220 -15.27 7.59 -0.91
N ASP A 221 -16.53 7.39 -0.55
CA ASP A 221 -17.44 8.44 -0.07
C ASP A 221 -17.28 8.62 1.43
N ASP A 222 -16.26 9.34 1.83
CA ASP A 222 -15.92 9.60 3.23
C ASP A 222 -17.07 10.21 4.03
N ALA A 223 -17.88 11.08 3.39
CA ALA A 223 -18.98 11.74 4.08
C ALA A 223 -20.06 10.74 4.47
N LYS A 224 -20.44 9.85 3.55
CA LYS A 224 -21.43 8.80 3.79
C LYS A 224 -20.89 7.70 4.70
N THR A 225 -19.64 7.32 4.54
CA THR A 225 -18.98 6.35 5.44
C THR A 225 -19.04 6.84 6.87
N LYS A 226 -18.71 8.11 7.12
CA LYS A 226 -18.80 8.72 8.45
C LYS A 226 -20.25 8.75 8.96
N GLU A 227 -21.19 9.26 8.15
CA GLU A 227 -22.61 9.34 8.53
C GLU A 227 -23.17 7.99 8.99
N TYR A 228 -22.96 6.94 8.18
CA TYR A 228 -23.51 5.62 8.49
C TYR A 228 -22.77 4.94 9.65
N SER A 229 -21.47 5.12 9.76
CA SER A 229 -20.68 4.61 10.88
C SER A 229 -21.08 5.26 12.21
N ASP A 230 -21.26 6.59 12.24
CA ASP A 230 -21.72 7.30 13.44
C ASP A 230 -23.13 6.83 13.86
N ARG A 231 -24.02 6.57 12.89
CA ARG A 231 -25.36 5.99 13.16
C ARG A 231 -25.25 4.57 13.70
N MET A 232 -24.37 3.76 13.12
CA MET A 232 -24.14 2.39 13.56
C MET A 232 -23.62 2.33 15.00
N LEU A 233 -22.67 3.19 15.38
CA LEU A 233 -22.15 3.24 16.75
C LEU A 233 -23.17 3.66 17.79
N LYS A 234 -24.22 4.41 17.41
CA LYS A 234 -25.34 4.72 18.32
C LYS A 234 -26.18 3.47 18.62
N ILE A 235 -26.26 2.52 17.70
CA ILE A 235 -27.02 1.27 17.84
C ILE A 235 -26.13 0.19 18.47
N ARG A 236 -24.91 0.02 17.94
CA ARG A 236 -23.90 -0.94 18.39
C ARG A 236 -22.57 -0.23 18.63
N PRO A 237 -22.28 0.23 19.87
CA PRO A 237 -21.06 1.00 20.18
C PRO A 237 -19.75 0.26 19.91
N GLN A 238 -19.78 -1.07 19.81
CA GLN A 238 -18.64 -1.92 19.51
C GLN A 238 -18.73 -2.54 18.10
N SER A 239 -19.33 -1.84 17.16
CA SER A 239 -19.38 -2.31 15.78
C SER A 239 -18.00 -2.22 15.12
N ARG A 240 -17.44 -3.37 14.78
CA ARG A 240 -16.17 -3.48 14.05
C ARG A 240 -16.22 -2.69 12.74
N GLN A 241 -17.25 -2.91 11.91
CA GLN A 241 -17.39 -2.28 10.60
C GLN A 241 -17.47 -0.75 10.69
N ALA A 242 -18.18 -0.25 11.71
CA ALA A 242 -18.30 1.21 11.92
C ALA A 242 -16.95 1.83 12.34
N LEU A 243 -16.19 1.15 13.22
CA LEU A 243 -14.86 1.60 13.63
C LEU A 243 -13.86 1.51 12.48
N GLU A 244 -13.91 0.47 11.65
CA GLU A 244 -13.10 0.35 10.43
C GLU A 244 -13.42 1.49 9.45
N GLY A 245 -14.71 1.79 9.22
CA GLY A 245 -15.14 2.89 8.37
C GLY A 245 -14.63 4.24 8.86
N LEU A 246 -14.79 4.53 10.17
CA LEU A 246 -14.28 5.78 10.76
C LEU A 246 -12.75 5.86 10.74
N THR A 247 -12.05 4.74 10.93
CA THR A 247 -10.59 4.67 10.79
C THR A 247 -10.16 5.05 9.38
N THR A 248 -10.80 4.45 8.37
CA THR A 248 -10.50 4.75 6.96
C THR A 248 -10.71 6.23 6.65
N VAL A 249 -11.84 6.80 7.07
CA VAL A 249 -12.13 8.23 6.88
C VAL A 249 -11.14 9.12 7.61
N ALA A 250 -10.78 8.78 8.84
CA ALA A 250 -9.82 9.56 9.62
C ALA A 250 -8.43 9.56 8.97
N LEU A 251 -7.96 8.39 8.52
CA LEU A 251 -6.67 8.27 7.83
C LEU A 251 -6.67 9.00 6.48
N SER A 252 -7.74 8.89 5.68
CA SER A 252 -7.83 9.55 4.36
C SER A 252 -7.81 11.07 4.47
N ARG A 253 -8.36 11.62 5.56
CA ARG A 253 -8.41 13.06 5.85
C ARG A 253 -7.21 13.59 6.62
N GLY A 254 -6.28 12.73 7.03
CA GLY A 254 -5.15 13.11 7.87
C GLY A 254 -5.53 13.42 9.32
N ASP A 255 -6.73 13.05 9.78
CA ASP A 255 -7.11 13.12 11.19
C ASP A 255 -6.52 11.93 11.95
N PHE A 256 -5.21 12.00 12.16
CA PHE A 256 -4.50 10.91 12.83
C PHE A 256 -4.87 10.78 14.31
N SER A 257 -5.34 11.86 14.94
CA SER A 257 -5.82 11.80 16.32
C SER A 257 -7.13 11.03 16.41
N GLY A 258 -8.08 11.28 15.51
CA GLY A 258 -9.30 10.50 15.38
C GLY A 258 -9.01 9.04 15.01
N ALA A 259 -8.06 8.80 14.11
CA ALA A 259 -7.63 7.46 13.75
C ALA A 259 -7.10 6.68 14.96
N VAL A 260 -6.26 7.29 15.83
CA VAL A 260 -5.81 6.67 17.09
C VAL A 260 -6.98 6.26 17.95
N GLN A 261 -7.99 7.12 18.11
CA GLN A 261 -9.15 6.81 18.94
C GLN A 261 -9.95 5.62 18.38
N HIS A 262 -10.24 5.62 17.09
CA HIS A 262 -11.03 4.56 16.45
C HIS A 262 -10.26 3.23 16.41
N CYS A 263 -8.98 3.23 16.01
CA CYS A 263 -8.12 2.04 16.01
C CYS A 263 -7.93 1.48 17.42
N SER A 264 -7.73 2.33 18.45
CA SER A 264 -7.58 1.87 19.84
C SER A 264 -8.84 1.16 20.36
N ASN A 265 -10.03 1.55 19.89
CA ASN A 265 -11.25 0.82 20.20
C ASN A 265 -11.38 -0.45 19.35
N LEU A 266 -10.94 -0.39 18.08
CA LEU A 266 -11.00 -1.52 17.17
C LEU A 266 -10.12 -2.69 17.65
N VAL A 267 -8.88 -2.44 18.09
CA VAL A 267 -7.99 -3.50 18.59
C VAL A 267 -8.46 -4.16 19.89
N LYS A 268 -9.34 -3.50 20.67
CA LYS A 268 -9.95 -4.11 21.86
C LYS A 268 -11.00 -5.16 21.52
N ILE A 269 -11.69 -5.01 20.38
CA ILE A 269 -12.77 -5.91 19.93
C ILE A 269 -12.31 -6.88 18.85
N ALA A 270 -11.24 -6.55 18.14
CA ALA A 270 -10.64 -7.32 17.06
C ALA A 270 -9.11 -7.34 17.26
N SER A 271 -8.67 -7.94 18.38
CA SER A 271 -7.25 -8.02 18.75
C SER A 271 -6.42 -8.90 17.80
N ASP A 272 -7.08 -9.70 16.98
CA ASP A 272 -6.52 -10.57 15.94
C ASP A 272 -6.45 -9.90 14.57
N SER A 273 -6.86 -8.65 14.44
CA SER A 273 -6.81 -7.91 13.16
C SER A 273 -5.46 -7.25 12.93
N TYR A 274 -4.72 -7.75 11.95
CA TYR A 274 -3.49 -7.13 11.47
C TYR A 274 -3.70 -5.66 11.07
N GLU A 275 -4.75 -5.40 10.28
CA GLU A 275 -5.07 -4.07 9.76
C GLU A 275 -5.35 -3.07 10.89
N ALA A 276 -6.02 -3.51 11.93
CA ALA A 276 -6.33 -2.65 13.08
C ALA A 276 -5.05 -2.22 13.81
N TRP A 277 -4.14 -3.16 14.06
CA TRP A 277 -2.86 -2.87 14.69
C TRP A 277 -1.93 -2.07 13.80
N PHE A 278 -1.86 -2.40 12.51
CA PHE A 278 -1.06 -1.66 11.54
C PHE A 278 -1.51 -0.19 11.42
N ASN A 279 -2.83 0.02 11.25
CA ASN A 279 -3.40 1.37 11.17
C ASN A 279 -3.22 2.15 12.47
N LEU A 280 -3.30 1.49 13.64
CA LEU A 280 -2.99 2.10 14.93
C LEU A 280 -1.52 2.55 14.99
N GLY A 281 -0.60 1.70 14.53
CA GLY A 281 0.82 2.02 14.42
C GLY A 281 1.07 3.24 13.53
N LEU A 282 0.44 3.27 12.36
CA LEU A 282 0.52 4.40 11.42
C LEU A 282 0.00 5.70 12.05
N ALA A 283 -1.16 5.64 12.70
CA ALA A 283 -1.76 6.80 13.36
C ALA A 283 -0.89 7.32 14.52
N TYR A 284 -0.31 6.43 15.33
CA TYR A 284 0.64 6.80 16.37
C TYR A 284 1.92 7.42 15.78
N GLN A 285 2.47 6.85 14.73
CA GLN A 285 3.66 7.39 14.05
C GLN A 285 3.41 8.81 13.54
N LYS A 286 2.28 9.04 12.86
CA LYS A 286 1.89 10.36 12.34
C LYS A 286 1.60 11.39 13.44
N THR A 287 1.27 10.95 14.66
CA THR A 287 1.05 11.82 15.83
C THR A 287 2.31 11.96 16.72
N GLY A 288 3.47 11.45 16.27
CA GLY A 288 4.74 11.54 17.01
C GLY A 288 4.84 10.60 18.24
N ARG A 289 3.91 9.66 18.37
CA ARG A 289 3.88 8.71 19.49
C ARG A 289 4.70 7.45 19.16
N THR A 290 5.99 7.63 18.99
CA THR A 290 6.90 6.63 18.41
C THR A 290 6.93 5.30 19.18
N ASP A 291 6.92 5.33 20.52
CA ASP A 291 6.90 4.09 21.33
C ASP A 291 5.62 3.28 21.13
N GLN A 292 4.48 3.97 21.09
CA GLN A 292 3.18 3.33 20.89
C GLN A 292 3.06 2.79 19.47
N ALA A 293 3.60 3.50 18.48
CA ALA A 293 3.65 3.06 17.09
C ALA A 293 4.48 1.76 16.96
N GLY A 294 5.68 1.72 17.57
CA GLY A 294 6.52 0.53 17.54
C GLY A 294 5.86 -0.69 18.18
N ASN A 295 5.13 -0.48 19.28
CA ASN A 295 4.39 -1.58 19.92
C ASN A 295 3.25 -2.07 19.02
N ALA A 296 2.51 -1.17 18.41
CA ALA A 296 1.40 -1.53 17.51
C ALA A 296 1.91 -2.27 16.26
N TYR A 297 3.00 -1.84 15.64
CA TYR A 297 3.62 -2.56 14.52
C TYR A 297 4.15 -3.94 14.92
N ARG A 298 4.69 -4.11 16.14
CA ARG A 298 5.09 -5.44 16.63
C ARG A 298 3.91 -6.38 16.78
N GLU A 299 2.78 -5.90 17.28
CA GLU A 299 1.56 -6.73 17.36
C GLU A 299 1.04 -7.08 15.97
N ALA A 300 1.03 -6.13 15.03
CA ALA A 300 0.69 -6.42 13.63
C ALA A 300 1.63 -7.49 13.03
N ALA A 301 2.95 -7.33 13.19
CA ALA A 301 3.94 -8.28 12.68
C ALA A 301 3.82 -9.69 13.27
N LYS A 302 3.40 -9.82 14.53
CA LYS A 302 3.09 -11.14 15.12
C LYS A 302 1.89 -11.81 14.49
N LEU A 303 0.87 -11.03 14.11
CA LEU A 303 -0.36 -11.56 13.49
C LEU A 303 -0.13 -12.01 12.05
N ARG A 304 0.70 -11.27 11.31
CA ARG A 304 1.12 -11.64 9.94
C ARG A 304 2.64 -11.47 9.78
N PRO A 305 3.41 -12.51 10.14
CA PRO A 305 4.88 -12.48 10.03
C PRO A 305 5.38 -12.37 8.58
N ASP A 306 4.58 -12.77 7.63
CA ASP A 306 4.83 -12.74 6.18
C ASP A 306 4.43 -11.42 5.52
N ALA A 307 3.80 -10.48 6.25
CA ALA A 307 3.46 -9.16 5.74
C ALA A 307 4.63 -8.18 5.96
N PRO A 308 5.28 -7.69 4.89
CA PRO A 308 6.50 -6.87 5.04
C PRO A 308 6.24 -5.48 5.59
N GLU A 309 5.02 -4.95 5.46
CA GLU A 309 4.72 -3.54 5.75
C GLU A 309 4.93 -3.18 7.22
N ALA A 310 4.45 -4.02 8.15
CA ALA A 310 4.60 -3.77 9.58
C ALA A 310 6.08 -3.83 10.02
N HIS A 311 6.83 -4.78 9.49
CA HIS A 311 8.26 -4.90 9.72
C HIS A 311 9.03 -3.70 9.15
N ALA A 312 8.69 -3.26 7.94
CA ALA A 312 9.31 -2.10 7.29
C ALA A 312 9.12 -0.81 8.10
N HIS A 313 7.89 -0.54 8.54
CA HIS A 313 7.61 0.62 9.39
C HIS A 313 8.29 0.54 10.75
N LEU A 314 8.34 -0.66 11.35
CA LEU A 314 9.06 -0.90 12.59
C LEU A 314 10.57 -0.64 12.41
N GLY A 315 11.16 -1.10 11.31
CA GLY A 315 12.57 -0.86 10.98
C GLY A 315 12.91 0.63 10.94
N VAL A 316 12.12 1.42 10.23
CA VAL A 316 12.30 2.89 10.15
C VAL A 316 12.19 3.54 11.54
N LEU A 317 11.21 3.17 12.36
CA LEU A 317 11.07 3.72 13.70
C LEU A 317 12.23 3.38 14.62
N LEU A 318 12.76 2.16 14.54
CA LEU A 318 13.90 1.72 15.34
C LEU A 318 15.19 2.44 14.90
N GLU A 319 15.35 2.67 13.59
CA GLU A 319 16.45 3.46 13.03
C GLU A 319 16.43 4.91 13.53
N GLU A 320 15.25 5.58 13.48
CA GLU A 320 15.06 6.95 14.00
C GLU A 320 15.41 7.06 15.49
N ARG A 321 15.25 5.99 16.25
CA ARG A 321 15.61 5.90 17.68
C ARG A 321 17.07 5.53 17.94
N GLY A 322 17.83 5.23 16.89
CA GLY A 322 19.21 4.78 16.99
C GLY A 322 19.37 3.30 17.37
N ASP A 323 18.29 2.53 17.44
CA ASP A 323 18.35 1.06 17.60
C ASP A 323 18.61 0.41 16.23
N LEU A 324 19.87 0.53 15.76
CA LEU A 324 20.27 0.03 14.45
C LEU A 324 20.15 -1.51 14.36
N HIS A 325 20.42 -2.21 15.46
CA HIS A 325 20.30 -3.67 15.51
C HIS A 325 18.85 -4.13 15.36
N GLY A 326 17.94 -3.53 16.12
CA GLY A 326 16.50 -3.79 16.00
C GLY A 326 15.95 -3.41 14.63
N ALA A 327 16.40 -2.26 14.08
CA ALA A 327 16.02 -1.81 12.73
C ALA A 327 16.43 -2.83 11.66
N ARG A 328 17.67 -3.33 11.71
CA ARG A 328 18.18 -4.36 10.82
C ARG A 328 17.32 -5.62 10.86
N HIS A 329 17.10 -6.16 12.05
CA HIS A 329 16.31 -7.39 12.22
C HIS A 329 14.89 -7.22 11.63
N ALA A 330 14.28 -6.05 11.84
CA ALA A 330 12.97 -5.75 11.26
C ALA A 330 13.03 -5.65 9.71
N CYS A 331 14.04 -4.97 9.15
CA CYS A 331 14.22 -4.88 7.71
C CYS A 331 14.50 -6.25 7.05
N GLU A 332 15.32 -7.08 7.68
CA GLU A 332 15.61 -8.44 7.21
C GLU A 332 14.36 -9.33 7.24
N ALA A 333 13.53 -9.23 8.29
CA ALA A 333 12.25 -9.94 8.36
C ALA A 333 11.29 -9.48 7.23
N ALA A 334 11.22 -8.17 6.99
CA ALA A 334 10.44 -7.64 5.87
C ALA A 334 10.97 -8.13 4.52
N LEU A 335 12.29 -8.15 4.34
CA LEU A 335 12.93 -8.58 3.10
C LEU A 335 12.78 -10.09 2.85
N ALA A 336 12.71 -10.91 3.91
CA ALA A 336 12.42 -12.34 3.79
C ALA A 336 11.05 -12.59 3.16
N ALA A 337 10.06 -11.75 3.46
CA ALA A 337 8.72 -11.82 2.86
C ALA A 337 8.66 -11.18 1.46
N ALA A 338 9.47 -10.14 1.20
CA ALA A 338 9.51 -9.42 -0.07
C ALA A 338 10.95 -9.23 -0.57
N PRO A 339 11.64 -10.29 -1.08
CA PRO A 339 13.07 -10.28 -1.39
C PRO A 339 13.49 -9.30 -2.49
N ASP A 340 12.57 -8.90 -3.35
CA ASP A 340 12.81 -8.00 -4.47
C ASP A 340 12.13 -6.63 -4.28
N SER A 341 11.96 -6.21 -3.01
CA SER A 341 11.44 -4.87 -2.70
C SER A 341 12.57 -3.84 -2.73
N PRO A 342 12.60 -2.88 -3.70
CA PRO A 342 13.65 -1.87 -3.77
C PRO A 342 13.68 -0.97 -2.54
N GLY A 343 12.50 -0.67 -1.93
CA GLY A 343 12.42 0.17 -0.74
C GLY A 343 13.03 -0.48 0.51
N LEU A 344 12.81 -1.79 0.70
CA LEU A 344 13.40 -2.53 1.81
C LEU A 344 14.92 -2.69 1.66
N LEU A 345 15.37 -3.01 0.45
CA LEU A 345 16.79 -3.09 0.12
C LEU A 345 17.49 -1.73 0.31
N TRP A 346 16.84 -0.65 -0.08
CA TRP A 346 17.32 0.70 0.15
C TRP A 346 17.51 1.01 1.64
N ASN A 347 16.48 0.72 2.47
CA ASN A 347 16.57 0.95 3.90
C ASN A 347 17.68 0.11 4.55
N LEU A 348 17.82 -1.15 4.13
CA LEU A 348 18.88 -2.02 4.64
C LEU A 348 20.27 -1.52 4.20
N ALA A 349 20.42 -1.06 2.96
CA ALA A 349 21.67 -0.47 2.47
C ALA A 349 22.08 0.79 3.26
N LEU A 350 21.12 1.65 3.61
CA LEU A 350 21.38 2.81 4.47
C LEU A 350 21.83 2.41 5.88
N LEU A 351 21.24 1.37 6.46
CA LEU A 351 21.67 0.82 7.73
C LEU A 351 23.09 0.25 7.65
N ASP A 352 23.42 -0.43 6.55
CA ASP A 352 24.77 -0.95 6.32
C ASP A 352 25.81 0.16 6.23
N GLU A 353 25.52 1.27 5.52
CA GLU A 353 26.39 2.45 5.48
C GLU A 353 26.63 3.01 6.90
N ARG A 354 25.57 3.18 7.68
CA ARG A 354 25.69 3.73 9.06
C ARG A 354 26.49 2.84 10.00
N GLU A 355 26.43 1.54 9.79
CA GLU A 355 27.20 0.56 10.57
C GLU A 355 28.62 0.32 10.02
N GLY A 356 29.00 1.01 8.93
CA GLY A 356 30.29 0.86 8.28
C GLY A 356 30.48 -0.45 7.51
N ARG A 357 29.39 -1.12 7.13
CA ARG A 357 29.39 -2.37 6.34
C ARG A 357 29.35 -2.05 4.85
N ALA A 358 30.43 -1.47 4.35
CA ALA A 358 30.47 -0.96 2.97
C ALA A 358 30.16 -2.02 1.90
N GLU A 359 30.64 -3.26 2.06
CA GLU A 359 30.39 -4.34 1.09
C GLU A 359 28.93 -4.77 1.05
N ASP A 360 28.26 -4.84 2.21
CA ASP A 360 26.84 -5.17 2.29
C ASP A 360 25.99 -4.04 1.70
N ALA A 361 26.32 -2.79 2.03
CA ALA A 361 25.67 -1.61 1.47
C ALA A 361 25.77 -1.58 -0.06
N GLU A 362 26.98 -1.80 -0.60
CA GLU A 362 27.21 -1.85 -2.06
C GLU A 362 26.36 -2.94 -2.71
N ARG A 363 26.31 -4.14 -2.13
CA ARG A 363 25.51 -5.26 -2.65
C ARG A 363 24.02 -4.92 -2.65
N HIS A 364 23.51 -4.31 -1.58
CA HIS A 364 22.09 -3.96 -1.49
C HIS A 364 21.75 -2.80 -2.44
N PHE A 365 22.57 -1.75 -2.54
CA PHE A 365 22.34 -0.67 -3.51
C PHE A 365 22.43 -1.20 -4.95
N ALA A 366 23.37 -2.08 -5.28
CA ALA A 366 23.45 -2.70 -6.59
C ALA A 366 22.17 -3.47 -6.94
N LYS A 367 21.62 -4.21 -5.97
CA LYS A 367 20.33 -4.89 -6.17
C LYS A 367 19.17 -3.90 -6.34
N VAL A 368 19.14 -2.79 -5.61
CA VAL A 368 18.16 -1.72 -5.81
C VAL A 368 18.23 -1.19 -7.24
N VAL A 369 19.42 -0.84 -7.70
CA VAL A 369 19.66 -0.31 -9.07
C VAL A 369 19.26 -1.34 -10.14
N SER A 370 19.53 -2.63 -9.92
CA SER A 370 19.14 -3.69 -10.87
C SER A 370 17.62 -3.85 -10.98
N LEU A 371 16.89 -3.69 -9.88
CA LEU A 371 15.42 -3.79 -9.83
C LEU A 371 14.71 -2.51 -10.29
N LYS A 372 15.35 -1.37 -10.00
CA LYS A 372 14.81 -0.04 -10.29
C LYS A 372 15.93 0.88 -10.80
N PRO A 373 16.28 0.81 -12.11
CA PRO A 373 17.38 1.59 -12.69
C PRO A 373 17.15 3.10 -12.69
N ASP A 374 15.93 3.56 -12.49
CA ASP A 374 15.54 4.97 -12.38
C ASP A 374 15.59 5.51 -10.93
N PHE A 375 16.14 4.72 -10.00
CA PHE A 375 16.36 5.18 -8.63
C PHE A 375 17.74 5.83 -8.52
N GLU A 376 17.82 7.09 -8.94
CA GLU A 376 19.08 7.84 -9.04
C GLU A 376 19.86 7.95 -7.73
N ASP A 377 19.17 8.09 -6.59
CA ASP A 377 19.85 8.19 -5.28
C ASP A 377 20.58 6.88 -4.91
N ALA A 378 20.01 5.73 -5.29
CA ALA A 378 20.66 4.44 -5.06
C ALA A 378 21.90 4.27 -5.97
N ALA A 379 21.78 4.66 -7.23
CA ALA A 379 22.91 4.64 -8.15
C ALA A 379 24.02 5.61 -7.70
N PHE A 380 23.65 6.79 -7.19
CA PHE A 380 24.62 7.76 -6.66
C PHE A 380 25.41 7.18 -5.47
N ARG A 381 24.71 6.58 -4.50
CA ARG A 381 25.37 5.96 -3.33
C ARG A 381 26.22 4.77 -3.72
N LEU A 382 25.73 3.95 -4.64
CA LEU A 382 26.50 2.83 -5.21
C LEU A 382 27.81 3.33 -5.82
N GLY A 383 27.75 4.31 -6.71
CA GLY A 383 28.93 4.89 -7.35
C GLY A 383 29.91 5.48 -6.35
N PHE A 384 29.41 6.09 -5.28
CA PHE A 384 30.27 6.64 -4.23
C PHE A 384 31.04 5.53 -3.46
N LEU A 385 30.37 4.43 -3.10
CA LEU A 385 31.02 3.27 -2.46
C LEU A 385 32.05 2.62 -3.40
N GLN A 386 31.75 2.54 -4.69
CA GLN A 386 32.66 2.00 -5.72
C GLN A 386 33.92 2.85 -5.87
N ILE A 387 33.80 4.19 -5.83
CA ILE A 387 34.99 5.09 -5.77
C ILE A 387 35.82 4.79 -4.53
N GLN A 388 35.21 4.69 -3.36
CA GLN A 388 35.94 4.41 -2.12
C GLN A 388 36.71 3.08 -2.17
N ARG A 389 36.15 2.08 -2.84
CA ARG A 389 36.80 0.78 -3.07
C ARG A 389 37.87 0.83 -4.18
N GLY A 390 37.87 1.87 -5.01
CA GLY A 390 38.77 2.01 -6.15
C GLY A 390 38.26 1.33 -7.44
N ASP A 391 37.00 0.90 -7.48
CA ASP A 391 36.37 0.35 -8.68
C ASP A 391 35.79 1.50 -9.53
N PHE A 392 36.69 2.20 -10.20
CA PHE A 392 36.32 3.39 -10.96
C PHE A 392 35.47 3.06 -12.20
N ALA A 393 35.66 1.88 -12.81
CA ALA A 393 34.86 1.46 -13.96
C ALA A 393 33.37 1.31 -13.56
N ALA A 394 33.10 0.56 -12.49
CA ALA A 394 31.74 0.39 -11.98
C ALA A 394 31.12 1.72 -11.50
N ALA A 395 31.95 2.60 -10.92
CA ALA A 395 31.50 3.92 -10.48
C ALA A 395 31.04 4.80 -11.67
N VAL A 396 31.74 4.73 -12.81
CA VAL A 396 31.32 5.43 -14.04
C VAL A 396 29.91 4.98 -14.43
N ASP A 397 29.68 3.67 -14.55
CA ASP A 397 28.36 3.10 -14.90
C ASP A 397 27.25 3.62 -13.94
N SER A 398 27.55 3.60 -12.65
CA SER A 398 26.59 4.04 -11.63
C SER A 398 26.26 5.53 -11.72
N PHE A 399 27.23 6.40 -11.91
CA PHE A 399 27.00 7.85 -12.05
C PHE A 399 26.41 8.23 -13.42
N GLU A 400 26.66 7.46 -14.47
CA GLU A 400 25.98 7.65 -15.76
C GLU A 400 24.47 7.40 -15.63
N LEU A 401 24.05 6.40 -14.86
CA LEU A 401 22.63 6.21 -14.55
C LEU A 401 22.01 7.43 -13.86
N CYS A 402 22.70 8.03 -12.89
CA CYS A 402 22.24 9.25 -12.23
C CYS A 402 22.09 10.41 -13.23
N THR A 403 23.13 10.66 -14.02
CA THR A 403 23.18 11.81 -14.92
C THR A 403 22.32 11.65 -16.18
N LYS A 404 21.91 10.43 -16.50
CA LYS A 404 20.93 10.11 -17.54
C LYS A 404 19.51 10.50 -17.10
N GLN A 405 19.17 10.31 -15.83
CA GLN A 405 17.87 10.65 -15.26
C GLN A 405 17.80 12.14 -14.90
N ARG A 406 18.84 12.65 -14.23
CA ARG A 406 18.96 14.05 -13.79
C ARG A 406 20.21 14.67 -14.38
N GLY A 407 20.06 15.17 -15.60
CA GLY A 407 21.15 15.71 -16.38
C GLY A 407 21.82 17.00 -15.84
N ASP A 408 21.20 17.64 -14.89
CA ASP A 408 21.62 18.86 -14.21
C ASP A 408 22.11 18.62 -12.76
N TRP A 409 22.21 17.36 -12.34
CA TRP A 409 22.71 17.02 -11.00
C TRP A 409 24.23 17.17 -10.94
N VAL A 410 24.68 18.36 -10.54
CA VAL A 410 26.09 18.74 -10.58
C VAL A 410 26.97 17.86 -9.71
N GLU A 411 26.53 17.45 -8.52
CA GLU A 411 27.29 16.55 -7.64
C GLU A 411 27.54 15.19 -8.29
N ALA A 412 26.54 14.64 -8.98
CA ALA A 412 26.69 13.38 -9.71
C ALA A 412 27.63 13.54 -10.91
N LEU A 413 27.56 14.68 -11.63
CA LEU A 413 28.49 14.98 -12.72
C LEU A 413 29.93 15.15 -12.24
N VAL A 414 30.16 15.80 -11.08
CA VAL A 414 31.50 15.91 -10.50
C VAL A 414 32.08 14.53 -10.18
N ASN A 415 31.29 13.67 -9.53
CA ASN A 415 31.75 12.33 -9.21
C ASN A 415 31.96 11.46 -10.47
N LEU A 416 31.08 11.60 -11.49
CA LEU A 416 31.29 10.96 -12.80
C LEU A 416 32.61 11.40 -13.44
N GLY A 417 32.86 12.70 -13.51
CA GLY A 417 34.10 13.23 -14.06
C GLY A 417 35.34 12.76 -13.31
N LEU A 418 35.27 12.70 -11.97
CA LEU A 418 36.37 12.15 -11.15
C LEU A 418 36.56 10.65 -11.37
N ALA A 419 35.49 9.87 -11.47
CA ALA A 419 35.54 8.43 -11.75
C ALA A 419 36.15 8.18 -13.12
N CYS A 420 35.72 8.86 -14.18
CA CYS A 420 36.31 8.80 -15.52
C CYS A 420 37.78 9.17 -15.49
N TRP A 421 38.17 10.24 -14.80
CA TRP A 421 39.57 10.65 -14.69
C TRP A 421 40.43 9.58 -14.01
N LYS A 422 39.96 9.04 -12.88
CA LYS A 422 40.67 7.95 -12.18
C LYS A 422 40.71 6.65 -12.99
N PHE A 423 39.72 6.39 -13.80
CA PHE A 423 39.68 5.27 -14.76
C PHE A 423 40.57 5.51 -15.98
N GLN A 424 41.25 6.67 -16.08
CA GLN A 424 42.10 7.12 -17.19
C GLN A 424 41.32 7.41 -18.49
N ASP A 425 40.04 7.56 -18.45
CA ASP A 425 39.24 8.07 -19.56
C ASP A 425 39.17 9.60 -19.49
N LEU A 426 40.24 10.22 -19.95
CA LEU A 426 40.40 11.68 -19.93
C LEU A 426 39.40 12.38 -20.87
N ASP A 427 38.91 11.71 -21.92
CA ASP A 427 37.97 12.29 -22.86
C ASP A 427 36.59 12.42 -22.22
N SER A 428 36.03 11.36 -21.63
CA SER A 428 34.79 11.38 -20.91
C SER A 428 34.84 12.30 -19.68
N ALA A 429 35.97 12.31 -18.96
CA ALA A 429 36.19 13.22 -17.84
C ALA A 429 36.09 14.69 -18.30
N THR A 430 36.81 15.03 -19.39
CA THR A 430 36.77 16.37 -19.96
C THR A 430 35.36 16.80 -20.36
N GLN A 431 34.65 15.94 -21.11
CA GLN A 431 33.29 16.22 -21.55
C GLN A 431 32.34 16.43 -20.36
N THR A 432 32.50 15.64 -19.32
CA THR A 432 31.66 15.73 -18.10
C THR A 432 31.91 17.05 -17.37
N PHE A 433 33.17 17.44 -17.16
CA PHE A 433 33.48 18.70 -16.51
C PHE A 433 33.11 19.94 -17.38
N GLU A 434 33.19 19.83 -18.70
CA GLU A 434 32.67 20.89 -19.61
C GLU A 434 31.15 21.03 -19.51
N ARG A 435 30.43 19.91 -19.37
CA ARG A 435 29.00 19.94 -19.12
C ARG A 435 28.68 20.66 -17.81
N ILE A 436 29.47 20.45 -16.74
CA ILE A 436 29.31 21.21 -15.50
C ILE A 436 29.49 22.72 -15.75
N LEU A 437 30.53 23.13 -16.51
CA LEU A 437 30.75 24.54 -16.84
C LEU A 437 29.65 25.13 -17.72
N SER A 438 28.93 24.31 -18.51
CA SER A 438 27.76 24.75 -19.27
C SER A 438 26.57 25.08 -18.35
N LEU A 439 26.44 24.36 -17.25
CA LEU A 439 25.39 24.57 -16.22
C LEU A 439 25.80 25.65 -15.22
N GLN A 440 27.07 25.64 -14.82
CA GLN A 440 27.65 26.54 -13.82
C GLN A 440 29.01 27.07 -14.33
N PRO A 441 29.04 28.17 -15.09
CA PRO A 441 30.27 28.70 -15.73
C PRO A 441 31.41 29.04 -14.77
N GLN A 442 31.11 29.27 -13.49
CA GLN A 442 32.08 29.60 -12.44
C GLN A 442 32.32 28.44 -11.47
N ASN A 443 31.99 27.21 -11.84
CA ASN A 443 32.25 26.05 -11.00
C ASN A 443 33.74 25.78 -10.87
N THR A 444 34.28 26.05 -9.69
CA THR A 444 35.72 26.00 -9.43
C THR A 444 36.30 24.59 -9.45
N ASP A 445 35.52 23.59 -9.04
CA ASP A 445 35.95 22.18 -9.05
C ASP A 445 36.11 21.68 -10.48
N ALA A 446 35.16 22.00 -11.37
CA ALA A 446 35.27 21.68 -12.79
C ALA A 446 36.44 22.41 -13.47
N LEU A 447 36.66 23.69 -13.16
CA LEU A 447 37.83 24.44 -13.69
C LEU A 447 39.14 23.83 -13.20
N ARG A 448 39.25 23.44 -11.93
CA ARG A 448 40.43 22.79 -11.35
C ARG A 448 40.71 21.45 -12.04
N ALA A 449 39.68 20.62 -12.16
CA ALA A 449 39.79 19.32 -12.79
C ALA A 449 40.22 19.44 -14.27
N LEU A 450 39.56 20.31 -15.03
CA LEU A 450 39.91 20.54 -16.44
C LEU A 450 41.35 21.13 -16.61
N THR A 451 41.79 22.01 -15.71
CA THR A 451 43.16 22.50 -15.71
C THR A 451 44.14 21.37 -15.49
N ALA A 452 43.92 20.52 -14.50
CA ALA A 452 44.76 19.36 -14.21
C ALA A 452 44.80 18.37 -15.38
N ILE A 453 43.66 18.05 -15.97
CA ILE A 453 43.56 17.14 -17.14
C ILE A 453 44.31 17.76 -18.35
N ALA A 454 44.17 19.07 -18.57
CA ALA A 454 44.92 19.73 -19.66
C ALA A 454 46.42 19.72 -19.43
N ILE A 455 46.92 19.87 -18.19
CA ILE A 455 48.36 19.71 -17.84
C ILE A 455 48.78 18.26 -18.11
N GLU A 456 48.02 17.25 -17.69
CA GLU A 456 48.32 15.84 -17.92
C GLU A 456 48.41 15.51 -19.43
N ARG A 457 47.52 16.09 -20.24
CA ARG A 457 47.54 15.98 -21.72
C ARG A 457 48.62 16.81 -22.40
N LYS A 458 49.35 17.61 -21.64
CA LYS A 458 50.37 18.56 -22.16
C LYS A 458 49.79 19.64 -23.09
N ASP A 459 48.51 19.96 -22.96
CA ASP A 459 47.83 21.04 -23.66
C ASP A 459 48.04 22.36 -22.88
N HIS A 460 49.20 22.98 -23.10
CA HIS A 460 49.62 24.15 -22.38
C HIS A 460 48.73 25.37 -22.63
N ASN A 461 48.14 25.51 -23.84
CA ASN A 461 47.27 26.60 -24.17
C ASN A 461 45.95 26.53 -23.40
N ARG A 462 45.29 25.35 -23.45
CA ARG A 462 44.07 25.12 -22.75
C ARG A 462 44.26 25.18 -21.23
N ALA A 463 45.32 24.61 -20.72
CA ALA A 463 45.65 24.65 -19.30
C ALA A 463 45.83 26.07 -18.79
N TRP A 464 46.50 26.93 -19.59
CA TRP A 464 46.67 28.35 -19.29
C TRP A 464 45.34 29.09 -19.24
N ASP A 465 44.48 28.96 -20.26
CA ASP A 465 43.18 29.63 -20.31
C ASP A 465 42.26 29.26 -19.16
N LEU A 466 42.24 27.98 -18.79
CA LEU A 466 41.44 27.48 -17.64
C LEU A 466 42.01 28.00 -16.32
N HIS A 467 43.34 27.98 -16.17
CA HIS A 467 44.03 28.49 -14.98
C HIS A 467 43.78 29.99 -14.78
N GLN A 468 43.81 30.80 -15.85
CA GLN A 468 43.49 32.23 -15.79
C GLN A 468 42.04 32.47 -15.32
N LYS A 469 41.07 31.69 -15.80
CA LYS A 469 39.68 31.73 -15.32
C LYS A 469 39.60 31.41 -13.83
N LEU A 470 40.28 30.34 -13.39
CA LEU A 470 40.29 29.91 -12.00
C LEU A 470 40.90 30.96 -11.06
N THR A 471 42.04 31.53 -11.44
CA THR A 471 42.71 32.61 -10.67
C THR A 471 41.93 33.91 -10.68
N GLY A 472 41.26 34.25 -11.79
CA GLY A 472 40.37 35.39 -11.90
C GLY A 472 39.15 35.32 -10.95
N LEU A 473 38.74 34.09 -10.56
CA LEU A 473 37.73 33.84 -9.51
C LEU A 473 38.32 33.87 -8.09
N GLY A 474 39.63 34.17 -7.95
CA GLY A 474 40.32 34.25 -6.65
C GLY A 474 40.79 32.88 -6.12
N HIS A 475 40.63 31.82 -6.89
CA HIS A 475 41.07 30.48 -6.49
C HIS A 475 42.50 30.19 -6.93
N ARG A 476 43.40 30.08 -5.96
CA ARG A 476 44.83 29.80 -6.17
C ARG A 476 45.14 28.33 -5.72
N SER A 477 45.86 27.62 -6.53
CA SER A 477 46.34 26.27 -6.21
C SER A 477 47.85 26.21 -6.50
N LEU A 478 48.63 25.96 -5.45
CA LEU A 478 50.07 25.78 -5.55
C LEU A 478 50.43 24.73 -6.59
N GLU A 479 49.82 23.53 -6.50
CA GLU A 479 50.11 22.40 -7.35
C GLU A 479 49.79 22.69 -8.80
N LEU A 480 48.61 23.24 -9.11
CA LEU A 480 48.24 23.56 -10.49
C LEU A 480 49.14 24.66 -11.09
N SER A 481 49.40 25.74 -10.32
CA SER A 481 50.25 26.83 -10.79
C SER A 481 51.68 26.33 -11.02
N TYR A 482 52.24 25.54 -10.10
CA TYR A 482 53.60 25.01 -10.26
C TYR A 482 53.73 24.06 -11.46
N ASN A 483 52.80 23.08 -11.58
CA ASN A 483 52.82 22.10 -12.66
C ASN A 483 52.54 22.74 -14.02
N LEU A 484 51.67 23.74 -14.08
CA LEU A 484 51.46 24.49 -15.32
C LEU A 484 52.72 25.33 -15.70
N GLY A 485 53.39 25.91 -14.69
CA GLY A 485 54.66 26.59 -14.91
C GLY A 485 55.71 25.72 -15.54
N LEU A 486 55.84 24.45 -15.06
CA LEU A 486 56.72 23.44 -15.65
C LEU A 486 56.34 23.14 -17.11
N LEU A 487 55.04 22.95 -17.36
CA LEU A 487 54.55 22.68 -18.72
C LEU A 487 54.81 23.83 -19.67
N LEU A 488 54.54 25.09 -19.26
CA LEU A 488 54.76 26.28 -20.07
C LEU A 488 56.26 26.53 -20.35
N GLN A 489 57.10 26.24 -19.36
CA GLN A 489 58.57 26.35 -19.53
C GLN A 489 59.07 25.35 -20.58
N THR A 490 58.55 24.13 -20.57
CA THR A 490 58.90 23.11 -21.59
C THR A 490 58.32 23.46 -22.97
N ALA A 491 57.22 24.19 -23.03
CA ALA A 491 56.59 24.65 -24.26
C ALA A 491 57.28 25.90 -24.85
N GLY A 492 58.27 26.48 -24.16
CA GLY A 492 58.98 27.67 -24.63
C GLY A 492 58.26 29.00 -24.40
N GLU A 493 57.36 29.05 -23.38
CA GLU A 493 56.57 30.22 -22.99
C GLU A 493 57.02 30.77 -21.60
N PRO A 494 58.25 31.34 -21.52
CA PRO A 494 58.82 31.67 -20.22
C PRO A 494 58.07 32.78 -19.46
N GLU A 495 57.44 33.74 -20.16
CA GLU A 495 56.67 34.81 -19.53
C GLU A 495 55.47 34.23 -18.76
N LYS A 496 54.69 33.37 -19.40
CA LYS A 496 53.55 32.69 -18.76
C LYS A 496 53.99 31.75 -17.63
N ALA A 497 55.15 31.06 -17.85
CA ALA A 497 55.74 30.20 -16.82
C ALA A 497 56.11 31.00 -15.57
N ALA A 498 56.69 32.19 -15.75
CA ALA A 498 57.02 33.09 -14.64
C ALA A 498 55.76 33.53 -13.85
N GLU A 499 54.69 33.90 -14.52
CA GLU A 499 53.42 34.24 -13.85
C GLU A 499 52.90 33.05 -12.99
N CYS A 500 52.94 31.84 -13.52
CA CYS A 500 52.52 30.62 -12.79
C CYS A 500 53.41 30.34 -11.58
N TYR A 501 54.73 30.43 -11.70
CA TYR A 501 55.64 30.24 -10.57
C TYR A 501 55.53 31.35 -9.53
N GLN A 502 55.27 32.58 -9.97
CA GLN A 502 54.99 33.69 -9.06
C GLN A 502 53.74 33.40 -8.21
N LEU A 503 52.63 33.00 -8.84
CA LEU A 503 51.40 32.64 -8.13
C LEU A 503 51.65 31.46 -7.17
N ALA A 504 52.45 30.45 -7.56
CA ALA A 504 52.84 29.35 -6.69
C ALA A 504 53.63 29.85 -5.47
N SER A 505 54.59 30.76 -5.67
CA SER A 505 55.39 31.35 -4.58
C SER A 505 54.60 32.33 -3.69
N GLU A 506 53.58 32.98 -4.20
CA GLU A 506 52.63 33.77 -3.41
C GLU A 506 51.73 32.89 -2.55
N THR A 507 51.35 31.70 -3.05
CA THR A 507 50.52 30.73 -2.34
C THR A 507 51.31 30.04 -1.24
N GLN A 508 52.58 29.71 -1.50
CA GLN A 508 53.52 29.13 -0.53
C GLN A 508 54.89 29.85 -0.67
N PRO A 509 55.17 30.85 0.15
CA PRO A 509 56.39 31.65 0.07
C PRO A 509 57.69 30.91 0.39
N ASP A 510 57.59 29.80 1.11
CA ASP A 510 58.70 28.91 1.52
C ASP A 510 58.86 27.69 0.59
N PHE A 511 58.46 27.80 -0.68
CA PHE A 511 58.62 26.74 -1.68
C PHE A 511 59.81 27.03 -2.60
N PRO A 512 61.04 26.54 -2.28
CA PRO A 512 62.28 26.87 -2.99
C PRO A 512 62.24 26.52 -4.47
N ALA A 513 61.59 25.40 -4.80
CA ALA A 513 61.51 24.94 -6.20
C ALA A 513 60.74 25.93 -7.10
N ALA A 514 59.66 26.53 -6.61
CA ALA A 514 58.90 27.54 -7.35
C ALA A 514 59.72 28.81 -7.54
N LEU A 515 60.41 29.29 -6.49
CA LEU A 515 61.25 30.47 -6.53
C LEU A 515 62.45 30.29 -7.49
N THR A 516 63.07 29.12 -7.48
CA THR A 516 64.17 28.76 -8.38
C THR A 516 63.71 28.76 -9.84
N ASN A 517 62.59 28.11 -10.12
CA ASN A 517 62.01 28.02 -11.45
C ASN A 517 61.49 29.38 -11.94
N LEU A 518 60.96 30.22 -11.03
CA LEU A 518 60.60 31.60 -11.31
C LEU A 518 61.84 32.40 -11.82
N GLY A 519 62.98 32.28 -11.13
CA GLY A 519 64.22 32.93 -11.56
C GLY A 519 64.69 32.43 -12.94
N HIS A 520 64.60 31.14 -13.23
CA HIS A 520 64.92 30.62 -14.56
C HIS A 520 63.98 31.14 -15.66
N ALA A 521 62.69 31.17 -15.38
CA ALA A 521 61.69 31.66 -16.33
C ALA A 521 61.85 33.18 -16.59
N LEU A 522 62.07 33.98 -15.55
CA LEU A 522 62.32 35.41 -15.66
C LEU A 522 63.61 35.70 -16.47
N LYS A 523 64.69 34.94 -16.26
CA LYS A 523 65.90 35.08 -17.02
C LYS A 523 65.70 34.75 -18.52
N ALA A 524 64.97 33.68 -18.81
CA ALA A 524 64.59 33.32 -20.17
C ALA A 524 63.76 34.37 -20.88
N SER A 525 62.97 35.16 -20.10
CA SER A 525 62.18 36.30 -20.57
C SER A 525 62.95 37.61 -20.63
N GLY A 526 64.26 37.62 -20.35
CA GLY A 526 65.11 38.80 -20.38
C GLY A 526 64.99 39.74 -19.18
N LYS A 527 64.34 39.30 -18.08
CA LYS A 527 64.14 40.07 -16.85
C LYS A 527 65.19 39.71 -15.80
N ASP A 528 66.46 40.06 -16.08
CA ASP A 528 67.63 39.66 -15.30
C ASP A 528 67.59 40.12 -13.84
N GLU A 529 67.14 41.35 -13.54
CA GLU A 529 67.08 41.79 -12.14
C GLU A 529 66.02 41.09 -11.31
N GLU A 530 64.81 40.85 -11.87
CA GLU A 530 63.77 40.10 -11.21
C GLU A 530 64.18 38.64 -11.02
N ALA A 531 64.90 38.06 -11.97
CA ALA A 531 65.46 36.72 -11.87
C ALA A 531 66.44 36.58 -10.68
N ARG A 532 67.35 37.54 -10.52
CA ARG A 532 68.27 37.56 -9.36
C ARG A 532 67.53 37.69 -8.03
N ALA A 533 66.52 38.53 -7.97
CA ALA A 533 65.69 38.69 -6.77
C ALA A 533 64.97 37.37 -6.39
N ALA A 534 64.44 36.65 -7.39
CA ALA A 534 63.79 35.35 -7.17
C ALA A 534 64.77 34.30 -6.68
N TRP A 535 65.95 34.20 -7.26
CA TRP A 535 67.01 33.27 -6.82
C TRP A 535 67.54 33.65 -5.43
N SER A 536 67.74 34.92 -5.09
CA SER A 536 68.12 35.32 -3.75
C SER A 536 67.13 34.85 -2.72
N LYS A 537 65.84 35.03 -3.01
CA LYS A 537 64.76 34.54 -2.17
C LYS A 537 64.77 33.01 -2.03
N ALA A 538 65.00 32.27 -3.12
CA ALA A 538 65.15 30.83 -3.10
C ALA A 538 66.27 30.35 -2.16
N VAL A 539 67.45 31.02 -2.21
CA VAL A 539 68.61 30.74 -1.32
C VAL A 539 68.34 31.17 0.14
N GLU A 540 67.56 32.21 0.37
CA GLU A 540 67.13 32.56 1.74
C GLU A 540 66.27 31.48 2.38
N VAL A 541 65.39 30.85 1.59
CA VAL A 541 64.51 29.76 2.03
C VAL A 541 65.28 28.43 2.15
N ASP A 542 66.16 28.16 1.16
CA ASP A 542 67.00 26.96 1.15
C ASP A 542 68.45 27.28 0.81
N PRO A 543 69.31 27.51 1.82
CA PRO A 543 70.72 27.86 1.63
C PRO A 543 71.58 26.83 0.86
N GLU A 544 71.17 25.56 0.81
CA GLU A 544 71.88 24.53 0.08
C GLU A 544 71.83 24.73 -1.44
N LEU A 545 70.82 25.44 -1.94
CA LEU A 545 70.72 25.81 -3.36
C LEU A 545 71.89 26.67 -3.81
N ALA A 546 72.47 27.49 -2.95
CA ALA A 546 73.60 28.31 -3.30
C ALA A 546 74.81 27.46 -3.73
N ALA A 547 75.07 26.38 -3.03
CA ALA A 547 76.18 25.45 -3.37
C ALA A 547 75.94 24.66 -4.67
N LYS A 548 74.65 24.46 -5.01
CA LYS A 548 74.23 23.65 -6.20
C LYS A 548 74.18 24.47 -7.49
N TYR A 549 73.86 25.76 -7.43
CA TYR A 549 73.59 26.56 -8.61
C TYR A 549 74.57 27.75 -8.83
N PHE A 550 75.42 28.08 -7.84
CA PHE A 550 76.35 29.21 -7.90
C PHE A 550 77.83 28.82 -7.71
N GLN A 551 78.21 27.57 -7.97
CA GLN A 551 79.62 27.14 -8.08
C GLN A 551 80.22 27.31 -9.45
#